data_711e1f02c5011edf52d1912e55357170
#
_entry.id   711e1f02c5011edf52d1912e55357170
#
_cell.length_a   1.000
_cell.length_b   1.000
_cell.length_c   1.000
_cell.angle_alpha   90.00
_cell.angle_beta   90.00
_cell.angle_gamma   90.00
#
_symmetry.space_group_name_H-M   'P 1'
#
loop_
_entity.id
_entity.type
_entity.pdbx_description
1 polymer ?
#
loop_
_entity_poly.entity_id
_entity_poly.type
_entity_poly.pdbx_seq_one_letter_code
_entity_poly.pdbx_strand_id
1 'polypeptide(L)'
;VKDKESNQALAIDRDAIAEIFAEIAIEAAVAVMAVYAGDIKARRKPDGSPVCDADEAAEAIILKRLAMRLPHLPVLAEEAASRGETTVLKAAFILVDPVDGTREFLSRNGEFTVNIGLIVDAAPVAGVVYAPALEHLWIGGAAASTCTIAPWAPLPPLEKRRRIHARPAPEQGLTALVSRSHANPATEAFLAKLPVIERIEAGSSLKFCKVAEGLADVYPRFGPTMEWDTAAGDAVLRAAGGLVFDAAGRPLRYGKTEAEFRNGPFVAWGDPKAAIF
;
A
#
# COMPACT_ATOMS: atom_id res chain seq x y z
N VAL A 1 -18.38 11.15 -42.92
CA VAL A 1 -17.36 11.73 -42.04
C VAL A 1 -17.51 10.96 -40.73
N LYS A 2 -16.65 9.96 -40.47
CA LYS A 2 -16.62 9.21 -39.20
C LYS A 2 -15.61 9.89 -38.32
N ASP A 3 -16.08 10.38 -37.20
CA ASP A 3 -15.28 10.95 -36.13
C ASP A 3 -14.25 9.94 -35.66
N LYS A 4 -12.99 10.23 -35.95
CA LYS A 4 -11.85 9.63 -35.26
C LYS A 4 -11.68 10.43 -33.96
N GLU A 5 -12.43 10.08 -32.91
CA GLU A 5 -12.02 10.43 -31.59
C GLU A 5 -10.69 9.73 -31.31
N SER A 6 -9.64 10.49 -31.34
CA SER A 6 -8.31 10.08 -31.01
C SER A 6 -8.29 9.63 -29.54
N ASN A 7 -8.15 8.32 -29.34
CA ASN A 7 -7.82 7.71 -28.06
C ASN A 7 -6.38 8.15 -27.68
N GLN A 8 -6.22 9.43 -27.29
CA GLN A 8 -5.02 9.89 -26.60
C GLN A 8 -5.10 9.30 -25.18
N ALA A 9 -4.48 8.13 -24.98
CA ALA A 9 -4.17 7.67 -23.65
C ALA A 9 -3.46 8.84 -22.96
N LEU A 10 -4.11 9.44 -21.95
CA LEU A 10 -3.48 10.45 -21.11
C LEU A 10 -2.18 9.83 -20.59
N ALA A 11 -1.06 10.37 -21.00
CA ALA A 11 0.22 9.98 -20.44
C ALA A 11 0.21 10.39 -18.95
N ILE A 12 -0.07 9.43 -18.08
CA ILE A 12 -0.14 9.65 -16.64
C ILE A 12 1.31 9.84 -16.16
N ASP A 13 1.62 11.03 -15.69
CA ASP A 13 2.88 11.30 -15.01
C ASP A 13 2.83 10.66 -13.62
N ARG A 14 3.41 9.45 -13.52
CA ARG A 14 3.42 8.64 -12.30
C ARG A 14 4.17 9.32 -11.17
N ASP A 15 5.25 10.02 -11.50
CA ASP A 15 6.08 10.69 -10.50
C ASP A 15 5.35 11.92 -9.94
N ALA A 16 4.73 12.74 -10.78
CA ALA A 16 3.94 13.88 -10.34
C ALA A 16 2.75 13.46 -9.45
N ILE A 17 2.09 12.33 -9.77
CA ILE A 17 1.01 11.80 -8.95
C ILE A 17 1.53 11.25 -7.62
N ALA A 18 2.65 10.53 -7.62
CA ALA A 18 3.26 10.03 -6.40
C ALA A 18 3.70 11.15 -5.45
N GLU A 19 4.19 12.30 -5.99
CA GLU A 19 4.47 13.50 -5.21
C GLU A 19 3.20 14.07 -4.55
N ILE A 20 2.11 14.18 -5.31
CA ILE A 20 0.81 14.62 -4.77
C ILE A 20 0.35 13.71 -3.65
N PHE A 21 0.46 12.39 -3.83
CA PHE A 21 0.10 11.41 -2.79
C PHE A 21 0.96 11.55 -1.54
N ALA A 22 2.28 11.78 -1.70
CA ALA A 22 3.20 11.97 -0.60
C ALA A 22 2.84 13.20 0.25
N GLU A 23 2.58 14.34 -0.40
CA GLU A 23 2.13 15.57 0.28
C GLU A 23 0.83 15.34 1.05
N ILE A 24 -0.14 14.65 0.44
CA ILE A 24 -1.44 14.35 1.06
C ILE A 24 -1.27 13.38 2.25
N ALA A 25 -0.46 12.33 2.11
CA ALA A 25 -0.20 11.37 3.18
C ALA A 25 0.47 12.03 4.39
N ILE A 26 1.44 12.93 4.17
CA ILE A 26 2.09 13.71 5.23
C ILE A 26 1.07 14.60 5.96
N GLU A 27 0.19 15.29 5.22
CA GLU A 27 -0.84 16.14 5.81
C GLU A 27 -1.85 15.31 6.63
N ALA A 28 -2.34 14.20 6.10
CA ALA A 28 -3.27 13.30 6.79
C ALA A 28 -2.64 12.72 8.08
N ALA A 29 -1.36 12.39 8.03
CA ALA A 29 -0.63 11.84 9.16
C ALA A 29 -0.56 12.79 10.37
N VAL A 30 -0.72 14.09 10.20
CA VAL A 30 -0.82 15.05 11.31
C VAL A 30 -2.04 14.73 12.17
N ALA A 31 -3.20 14.47 11.55
CA ALA A 31 -4.42 14.09 12.25
C ALA A 31 -4.29 12.69 12.88
N VAL A 32 -3.69 11.73 12.17
CA VAL A 32 -3.41 10.38 12.69
C VAL A 32 -2.57 10.47 13.97
N MET A 33 -1.47 11.21 13.94
CA MET A 33 -0.56 11.33 15.08
C MET A 33 -1.14 12.13 16.25
N ALA A 34 -2.05 13.08 15.99
CA ALA A 34 -2.78 13.78 17.04
C ALA A 34 -3.67 12.81 17.85
N VAL A 35 -4.37 11.88 17.18
CA VAL A 35 -5.15 10.83 17.86
C VAL A 35 -4.21 9.82 18.54
N TYR A 36 -3.12 9.43 17.87
CA TYR A 36 -2.14 8.48 18.41
C TYR A 36 -1.47 8.96 19.69
N ALA A 37 -1.26 10.26 19.86
CA ALA A 37 -0.69 10.86 21.07
C ALA A 37 -1.69 10.94 22.24
N GLY A 38 -2.99 10.91 21.96
CA GLY A 38 -4.09 11.02 22.94
C GLY A 38 -4.64 9.70 23.44
N ASP A 39 -5.84 9.73 24.00
CA ASP A 39 -6.61 8.54 24.36
C ASP A 39 -7.32 8.00 23.12
N ILE A 40 -6.92 6.81 22.67
CA ILE A 40 -7.49 6.19 21.49
C ILE A 40 -8.81 5.54 21.84
N LYS A 41 -9.90 6.05 21.26
CA LYS A 41 -11.23 5.46 21.38
C LYS A 41 -11.50 4.58 20.17
N ALA A 42 -11.37 3.27 20.34
CA ALA A 42 -11.69 2.29 19.32
C ALA A 42 -13.17 1.94 19.33
N ARG A 43 -13.76 1.85 18.13
CA ARG A 43 -15.09 1.31 17.86
C ARG A 43 -14.94 0.04 17.03
N ARG A 44 -16.01 -0.72 16.87
CA ARG A 44 -16.05 -1.87 15.96
C ARG A 44 -16.92 -1.56 14.75
N LYS A 45 -16.42 -1.85 13.57
CA LYS A 45 -17.19 -1.84 12.32
C LYS A 45 -18.21 -3.01 12.32
N PRO A 46 -19.22 -3.03 11.41
CA PRO A 46 -20.17 -4.14 11.29
C PRO A 46 -19.51 -5.50 11.02
N ASP A 47 -18.38 -5.54 10.37
CA ASP A 47 -17.56 -6.75 10.11
C ASP A 47 -16.69 -7.18 11.30
N GLY A 48 -16.74 -6.42 12.41
CA GLY A 48 -15.98 -6.67 13.63
C GLY A 48 -14.56 -6.11 13.64
N SER A 49 -14.07 -5.52 12.54
CA SER A 49 -12.77 -4.86 12.50
C SER A 49 -12.76 -3.60 13.38
N PRO A 50 -11.62 -3.22 13.96
CA PRO A 50 -11.52 -2.00 14.72
C PRO A 50 -11.46 -0.78 13.79
N VAL A 51 -12.02 0.34 14.24
CA VAL A 51 -11.90 1.68 13.66
C VAL A 51 -11.74 2.70 14.79
N CYS A 52 -11.02 3.75 14.56
CA CYS A 52 -10.86 4.84 15.51
C CYS A 52 -11.01 6.21 14.82
N ASP A 53 -11.00 7.27 15.61
CA ASP A 53 -11.17 8.63 15.08
C ASP A 53 -10.01 9.04 14.14
N ALA A 54 -8.87 8.36 14.20
CA ALA A 54 -7.73 8.60 13.30
C ALA A 54 -8.06 8.20 11.86
N ASP A 55 -8.74 7.04 11.65
CA ASP A 55 -9.12 6.54 10.33
C ASP A 55 -10.04 7.55 9.63
N GLU A 56 -11.10 7.98 10.32
CA GLU A 56 -12.09 8.93 9.76
C GLU A 56 -11.49 10.32 9.50
N ALA A 57 -10.64 10.83 10.42
CA ALA A 57 -10.02 12.14 10.28
C ALA A 57 -9.00 12.16 9.13
N ALA A 58 -8.20 11.10 9.00
CA ALA A 58 -7.25 10.97 7.91
C ALA A 58 -7.96 10.83 6.55
N GLU A 59 -9.00 9.97 6.47
CA GLU A 59 -9.77 9.79 5.24
C GLU A 59 -10.39 11.09 4.76
N ALA A 60 -10.99 11.86 5.66
CA ALA A 60 -11.60 13.16 5.31
C ALA A 60 -10.59 14.14 4.69
N ILE A 61 -9.37 14.21 5.23
CA ILE A 61 -8.29 15.04 4.68
C ILE A 61 -7.88 14.53 3.31
N ILE A 62 -7.60 13.21 3.18
CA ILE A 62 -7.15 12.59 1.94
C ILE A 62 -8.18 12.81 0.83
N LEU A 63 -9.45 12.48 1.06
CA LEU A 63 -10.52 12.62 0.07
C LEU A 63 -10.69 14.09 -0.38
N LYS A 64 -10.68 15.05 0.56
CA LYS A 64 -10.76 16.47 0.25
C LYS A 64 -9.60 16.92 -0.65
N ARG A 65 -8.37 16.50 -0.34
CA ARG A 65 -7.17 16.88 -1.11
C ARG A 65 -7.14 16.23 -2.48
N LEU A 66 -7.51 14.95 -2.58
CA LEU A 66 -7.61 14.24 -3.85
C LEU A 66 -8.67 14.89 -4.77
N ALA A 67 -9.84 15.26 -4.24
CA ALA A 67 -10.87 15.94 -5.00
C ALA A 67 -10.42 17.31 -5.54
N MET A 68 -9.53 18.01 -4.83
CA MET A 68 -8.95 19.27 -5.29
C MET A 68 -7.83 19.11 -6.31
N ARG A 69 -6.96 18.11 -6.12
CA ARG A 69 -5.73 17.95 -6.92
C ARG A 69 -5.94 17.03 -8.13
N LEU A 70 -6.84 16.05 -8.03
CA LEU A 70 -7.08 14.98 -9.02
C LEU A 70 -8.60 14.74 -9.22
N PRO A 71 -9.43 15.77 -9.50
CA PRO A 71 -10.90 15.68 -9.47
C PRO A 71 -11.51 14.71 -10.49
N HIS A 72 -10.76 14.27 -11.48
CA HIS A 72 -11.21 13.35 -12.54
C HIS A 72 -10.94 11.87 -12.23
N LEU A 73 -10.18 11.58 -11.17
CA LEU A 73 -9.91 10.21 -10.73
C LEU A 73 -10.90 9.79 -9.64
N PRO A 74 -11.69 8.73 -9.85
CA PRO A 74 -12.52 8.16 -8.79
C PRO A 74 -11.64 7.67 -7.64
N VAL A 75 -12.13 7.82 -6.41
CA VAL A 75 -11.44 7.37 -5.20
C VAL A 75 -12.31 6.34 -4.51
N LEU A 76 -11.73 5.19 -4.19
CA LEU A 76 -12.30 4.19 -3.30
C LEU A 76 -11.46 4.16 -2.02
N ALA A 77 -12.08 4.54 -0.91
CA ALA A 77 -11.45 4.61 0.40
C ALA A 77 -12.12 3.63 1.37
N GLU A 78 -11.34 3.08 2.31
CA GLU A 78 -11.78 2.03 3.22
C GLU A 78 -13.00 2.42 4.05
N GLU A 79 -12.97 3.59 4.71
CA GLU A 79 -14.05 3.99 5.63
C GLU A 79 -15.33 4.35 4.88
N ALA A 80 -15.21 5.01 3.71
CA ALA A 80 -16.33 5.29 2.83
C ALA A 80 -16.98 3.98 2.34
N ALA A 81 -16.17 3.00 1.92
CA ALA A 81 -16.65 1.69 1.50
C ALA A 81 -17.34 0.93 2.65
N SER A 82 -16.79 1.00 3.87
CA SER A 82 -17.37 0.38 5.06
C SER A 82 -18.73 0.98 5.46
N ARG A 83 -18.98 2.24 5.08
CA ARG A 83 -20.30 2.92 5.24
C ARG A 83 -21.28 2.60 4.10
N GLY A 84 -20.86 1.78 3.12
CA GLY A 84 -21.68 1.43 1.95
C GLY A 84 -21.69 2.52 0.87
N GLU A 85 -20.77 3.46 0.90
CA GLU A 85 -20.60 4.45 -0.17
C GLU A 85 -20.04 3.75 -1.41
N THR A 86 -20.68 3.93 -2.55
CA THR A 86 -20.31 3.26 -3.80
C THR A 86 -19.56 4.22 -4.71
N THR A 87 -18.43 3.78 -5.24
CA THR A 87 -17.66 4.51 -6.25
C THR A 87 -17.72 3.79 -7.58
N VAL A 88 -18.14 4.49 -8.64
CA VAL A 88 -18.07 3.94 -10.01
C VAL A 88 -16.62 4.02 -10.46
N LEU A 89 -15.97 2.87 -10.55
CA LEU A 89 -14.59 2.79 -10.99
C LEU A 89 -14.49 3.02 -12.51
N LYS A 90 -13.37 3.62 -12.93
CA LYS A 90 -12.92 3.78 -14.31
C LYS A 90 -11.66 2.96 -14.53
N ALA A 91 -11.10 3.00 -15.74
CA ALA A 91 -9.80 2.37 -16.03
C ALA A 91 -8.67 2.89 -15.12
N ALA A 92 -8.76 4.16 -14.69
CA ALA A 92 -7.88 4.75 -13.69
C ALA A 92 -8.69 5.18 -12.46
N PHE A 93 -8.23 4.78 -11.26
CA PHE A 93 -8.85 5.12 -9.98
C PHE A 93 -7.82 5.06 -8.84
N ILE A 94 -8.15 5.67 -7.71
CA ILE A 94 -7.29 5.73 -6.52
C ILE A 94 -7.87 4.82 -5.44
N LEU A 95 -7.01 4.07 -4.77
CA LEU A 95 -7.31 3.29 -3.57
C LEU A 95 -6.65 3.95 -2.36
N VAL A 96 -7.41 4.07 -1.26
CA VAL A 96 -6.97 4.72 -0.03
C VAL A 96 -7.27 3.82 1.16
N ASP A 97 -6.23 3.59 1.98
CA ASP A 97 -6.36 3.12 3.34
C ASP A 97 -5.79 4.19 4.26
N PRO A 98 -6.64 4.88 5.04
CA PRO A 98 -6.20 6.00 5.87
C PRO A 98 -5.31 5.58 7.04
N VAL A 99 -5.51 4.35 7.59
CA VAL A 99 -4.70 3.79 8.69
C VAL A 99 -4.67 2.27 8.58
N ASP A 100 -3.85 1.72 7.67
CA ASP A 100 -3.60 0.28 7.64
C ASP A 100 -2.84 -0.16 8.89
N GLY A 101 -3.33 -1.22 9.51
CA GLY A 101 -2.77 -1.71 10.76
C GLY A 101 -3.43 -1.06 11.99
N THR A 102 -4.76 -0.96 12.02
CA THR A 102 -5.48 -0.41 13.18
C THR A 102 -5.17 -1.18 14.48
N ARG A 103 -4.85 -2.48 14.42
CA ARG A 103 -4.39 -3.26 15.59
C ARG A 103 -3.03 -2.79 16.09
N GLU A 104 -2.10 -2.54 15.18
CA GLU A 104 -0.78 -1.99 15.45
C GLU A 104 -0.89 -0.57 16.02
N PHE A 105 -1.82 0.23 15.49
CA PHE A 105 -2.15 1.55 16.02
C PHE A 105 -2.66 1.47 17.46
N LEU A 106 -3.63 0.60 17.73
CA LEU A 106 -4.20 0.43 19.08
C LEU A 106 -3.19 -0.14 20.10
N SER A 107 -2.29 -1.02 19.65
CA SER A 107 -1.24 -1.59 20.51
C SER A 107 -0.03 -0.65 20.68
N ARG A 108 -0.02 0.51 20.04
CA ARG A 108 1.03 1.53 20.09
C ARG A 108 2.43 1.03 19.72
N ASN A 109 2.51 0.05 18.79
CA ASN A 109 3.81 -0.46 18.33
C ASN A 109 4.42 0.37 17.17
N GLY A 110 3.67 1.33 16.60
CA GLY A 110 4.12 2.23 15.55
C GLY A 110 4.08 1.67 14.13
N GLU A 111 3.74 0.40 13.94
CA GLU A 111 3.77 -0.27 12.62
C GLU A 111 2.45 -0.11 11.84
N PHE A 112 1.89 1.08 11.80
CA PHE A 112 0.71 1.43 11.00
C PHE A 112 1.08 2.43 9.92
N THR A 113 0.30 2.47 8.82
CA THR A 113 0.64 3.27 7.65
C THR A 113 -0.56 3.97 7.03
N VAL A 114 -0.32 5.14 6.41
CA VAL A 114 -1.23 5.79 5.48
C VAL A 114 -0.88 5.33 4.08
N ASN A 115 -1.85 4.80 3.32
CA ASN A 115 -1.65 4.21 2.02
C ASN A 115 -2.51 4.90 0.95
N ILE A 116 -1.89 5.37 -0.13
CA ILE A 116 -2.58 5.92 -1.30
C ILE A 116 -1.96 5.31 -2.55
N GLY A 117 -2.78 4.65 -3.39
CA GLY A 117 -2.31 3.98 -4.59
C GLY A 117 -3.15 4.32 -5.82
N LEU A 118 -2.50 4.60 -6.96
CA LEU A 118 -3.14 4.79 -8.25
C LEU A 118 -3.14 3.48 -9.02
N ILE A 119 -4.31 3.08 -9.45
CA ILE A 119 -4.53 1.92 -10.34
C ILE A 119 -4.83 2.44 -11.75
N VAL A 120 -4.20 1.84 -12.75
CA VAL A 120 -4.49 2.05 -14.18
C VAL A 120 -4.56 0.70 -14.85
N ASP A 121 -5.66 0.42 -15.56
CA ASP A 121 -5.90 -0.85 -16.26
C ASP A 121 -5.69 -2.08 -15.33
N ALA A 122 -6.19 -1.95 -14.12
CA ALA A 122 -6.11 -2.94 -13.04
C ALA A 122 -4.68 -3.23 -12.53
N ALA A 123 -3.70 -2.37 -12.80
CA ALA A 123 -2.34 -2.47 -12.27
C ALA A 123 -1.98 -1.23 -11.42
N PRO A 124 -1.29 -1.38 -10.29
CA PRO A 124 -0.82 -0.23 -9.52
C PRO A 124 0.38 0.41 -10.24
N VAL A 125 0.33 1.72 -10.45
CA VAL A 125 1.32 2.46 -11.24
C VAL A 125 2.01 3.59 -10.47
N ALA A 126 1.38 4.09 -9.40
CA ALA A 126 1.98 5.02 -8.46
C ALA A 126 1.41 4.76 -7.07
N GLY A 127 2.18 4.99 -6.03
CA GLY A 127 1.71 4.79 -4.67
C GLY A 127 2.65 5.34 -3.61
N VAL A 128 2.07 5.57 -2.44
CA VAL A 128 2.78 6.06 -1.26
C VAL A 128 2.36 5.24 -0.06
N VAL A 129 3.36 4.82 0.70
CA VAL A 129 3.21 4.23 2.02
C VAL A 129 3.92 5.12 3.02
N TYR A 130 3.19 5.66 4.00
CA TYR A 130 3.78 6.50 5.03
C TYR A 130 3.52 5.91 6.42
N ALA A 131 4.59 5.60 7.16
CA ALA A 131 4.55 5.16 8.55
C ALA A 131 4.87 6.34 9.48
N PRO A 132 3.87 7.12 9.93
CA PRO A 132 4.12 8.40 10.59
C PRO A 132 4.76 8.27 11.97
N ALA A 133 4.48 7.20 12.71
CA ALA A 133 5.11 6.93 14.00
C ALA A 133 6.59 6.50 13.88
N LEU A 134 6.98 5.99 12.70
CA LEU A 134 8.36 5.66 12.36
C LEU A 134 9.04 6.78 11.57
N GLU A 135 8.33 7.87 11.28
CA GLU A 135 8.78 8.98 10.43
C GLU A 135 9.35 8.53 9.09
N HIS A 136 8.79 7.47 8.49
CA HIS A 136 9.35 6.86 7.28
C HIS A 136 8.34 6.82 6.15
N LEU A 137 8.74 7.35 4.98
CA LEU A 137 7.91 7.49 3.78
C LEU A 137 8.54 6.73 2.62
N TRP A 138 7.73 5.93 1.91
CA TRP A 138 8.09 5.26 0.66
C TRP A 138 7.21 5.77 -0.47
N ILE A 139 7.82 6.06 -1.61
CA ILE A 139 7.19 6.65 -2.78
C ILE A 139 7.53 5.78 -3.98
N GLY A 140 6.53 5.33 -4.71
CA GLY A 140 6.65 4.57 -5.96
C GLY A 140 5.98 5.31 -7.11
N GLY A 141 6.74 5.60 -8.15
CA GLY A 141 6.32 6.18 -9.41
C GLY A 141 6.98 5.44 -10.57
N ALA A 142 7.74 6.14 -11.43
CA ALA A 142 8.62 5.53 -12.42
C ALA A 142 9.81 4.81 -11.77
N ALA A 143 10.22 5.31 -10.59
CA ALA A 143 11.22 4.68 -9.72
C ALA A 143 10.77 4.78 -8.26
N ALA A 144 11.34 3.95 -7.40
CA ALA A 144 11.04 3.97 -5.97
C ALA A 144 12.08 4.78 -5.19
N SER A 145 11.61 5.52 -4.20
CA SER A 145 12.44 6.27 -3.26
C SER A 145 11.87 6.24 -1.85
N THR A 146 12.71 6.57 -0.87
CA THR A 146 12.32 6.68 0.54
C THR A 146 13.03 7.82 1.23
N CYS A 147 12.41 8.34 2.30
CA CYS A 147 13.01 9.35 3.16
C CYS A 147 12.47 9.24 4.59
N THR A 148 13.25 9.74 5.54
CA THR A 148 12.78 9.99 6.90
C THR A 148 12.17 11.39 6.95
N ILE A 149 10.93 11.48 7.43
CA ILE A 149 10.16 12.72 7.45
C ILE A 149 9.12 12.71 8.56
N ALA A 150 9.09 13.76 9.36
CA ALA A 150 8.05 13.95 10.37
C ALA A 150 6.71 14.39 9.74
N PRO A 151 5.56 14.07 10.36
CA PRO A 151 4.23 14.37 9.79
C PRO A 151 3.94 15.84 9.48
N TRP A 152 4.65 16.77 10.09
CA TRP A 152 4.49 18.22 9.88
C TRP A 152 5.58 18.84 8.99
N ALA A 153 6.52 18.04 8.51
CA ALA A 153 7.63 18.53 7.71
C ALA A 153 7.26 18.60 6.22
N PRO A 154 7.82 19.55 5.45
CA PRO A 154 7.64 19.58 4.02
C PRO A 154 8.34 18.40 3.34
N LEU A 155 7.72 17.84 2.32
CA LEU A 155 8.29 16.75 1.53
C LEU A 155 9.66 17.17 0.97
N PRO A 156 10.75 16.45 1.27
CA PRO A 156 12.07 16.77 0.72
C PRO A 156 12.10 16.55 -0.79
N PRO A 157 12.84 17.36 -1.56
CA PRO A 157 12.95 17.18 -2.98
C PRO A 157 13.63 15.84 -3.34
N LEU A 158 13.38 15.35 -4.56
CA LEU A 158 13.75 13.98 -4.99
C LEU A 158 15.24 13.68 -4.80
N GLU A 159 16.10 14.64 -5.04
CA GLU A 159 17.57 14.48 -4.89
C GLU A 159 18.05 14.28 -3.44
N LYS A 160 17.20 14.58 -2.47
CA LYS A 160 17.43 14.33 -1.04
C LYS A 160 16.84 13.03 -0.54
N ARG A 161 16.12 12.29 -1.39
CA ARG A 161 15.54 10.99 -1.07
C ARG A 161 16.48 9.87 -1.50
N ARG A 162 16.52 8.81 -0.74
CA ARG A 162 17.29 7.62 -1.10
C ARG A 162 16.50 6.79 -2.12
N ARG A 163 17.07 6.54 -3.29
CA ARG A 163 16.52 5.54 -4.22
C ARG A 163 16.59 4.16 -3.60
N ILE A 164 15.56 3.36 -3.83
CA ILE A 164 15.48 1.98 -3.36
C ILE A 164 15.23 1.02 -4.52
N HIS A 165 15.76 -0.18 -4.36
CA HIS A 165 15.60 -1.27 -5.30
C HIS A 165 15.42 -2.57 -4.53
N ALA A 166 14.48 -3.40 -4.97
CA ALA A 166 14.42 -4.78 -4.53
C ALA A 166 15.69 -5.52 -4.95
N ARG A 167 16.13 -6.48 -4.15
CA ARG A 167 17.37 -7.22 -4.43
C ARG A 167 17.09 -8.50 -5.19
N PRO A 168 18.05 -9.00 -6.01
CA PRO A 168 18.01 -10.36 -6.52
C PRO A 168 17.95 -11.38 -5.37
N ALA A 169 17.28 -12.51 -5.59
CA ALA A 169 17.20 -13.57 -4.59
C ALA A 169 18.59 -14.09 -4.23
N PRO A 170 18.99 -14.08 -2.92
CA PRO A 170 20.31 -14.53 -2.50
C PRO A 170 20.47 -16.06 -2.65
N GLU A 171 21.63 -16.51 -3.13
CA GLU A 171 21.94 -17.94 -3.26
C GLU A 171 21.97 -18.68 -1.91
N GLN A 172 22.30 -17.97 -0.83
CA GLN A 172 22.41 -18.52 0.52
C GLN A 172 21.06 -18.85 1.15
N GLY A 173 19.97 -18.34 0.59
CA GLY A 173 18.60 -18.51 1.09
C GLY A 173 17.88 -17.17 1.27
N LEU A 174 16.58 -17.25 1.49
CA LEU A 174 15.66 -16.12 1.49
C LEU A 174 15.37 -15.58 2.88
N THR A 175 15.25 -14.28 3.01
CA THR A 175 14.62 -13.59 4.14
C THR A 175 13.12 -13.41 3.83
N ALA A 176 12.25 -14.03 4.62
CA ALA A 176 10.81 -13.94 4.45
C ALA A 176 10.18 -12.95 5.44
N LEU A 177 9.24 -12.13 4.95
CA LEU A 177 8.39 -11.30 5.80
C LEU A 177 7.12 -12.04 6.17
N VAL A 178 6.78 -12.01 7.44
CA VAL A 178 5.56 -12.61 7.98
C VAL A 178 4.73 -11.58 8.73
N SER A 179 3.42 -11.78 8.78
CA SER A 179 2.54 -10.89 9.53
C SER A 179 2.70 -11.12 11.03
N ARG A 180 2.93 -10.06 11.78
CA ARG A 180 2.99 -10.11 13.26
C ARG A 180 1.66 -10.54 13.87
N SER A 181 0.56 -10.03 13.35
CA SER A 181 -0.78 -10.15 13.95
C SER A 181 -1.65 -11.24 13.34
N HIS A 182 -1.21 -11.90 12.25
CA HIS A 182 -2.05 -12.83 11.48
C HIS A 182 -1.26 -14.08 11.07
N ALA A 183 -0.99 -14.96 12.05
CA ALA A 183 -0.47 -16.29 11.74
C ALA A 183 -1.46 -17.07 10.86
N ASN A 184 -0.96 -17.74 9.81
CA ASN A 184 -1.80 -18.50 8.89
C ASN A 184 -1.10 -19.80 8.48
N PRO A 185 -1.71 -20.97 8.73
CA PRO A 185 -1.11 -22.26 8.38
C PRO A 185 -0.75 -22.41 6.89
N ALA A 186 -1.54 -21.81 5.98
CA ALA A 186 -1.24 -21.84 4.55
C ALA A 186 0.01 -21.02 4.21
N THR A 187 0.24 -19.91 4.90
CA THR A 187 1.48 -19.13 4.80
C THR A 187 2.68 -19.97 5.23
N GLU A 188 2.57 -20.68 6.36
CA GLU A 188 3.63 -21.54 6.85
C GLU A 188 3.92 -22.72 5.88
N ALA A 189 2.88 -23.34 5.35
CA ALA A 189 3.02 -24.40 4.36
C ALA A 189 3.68 -23.91 3.05
N PHE A 190 3.44 -22.68 2.64
CA PHE A 190 4.12 -22.08 1.50
C PHE A 190 5.59 -21.79 1.81
N LEU A 191 5.88 -21.16 2.95
CA LEU A 191 7.25 -20.85 3.36
C LEU A 191 8.12 -22.11 3.52
N ALA A 192 7.54 -23.23 3.93
CA ALA A 192 8.25 -24.51 4.04
C ALA A 192 8.75 -25.07 2.68
N LYS A 193 8.23 -24.55 1.54
CA LYS A 193 8.70 -24.93 0.20
C LYS A 193 9.87 -24.07 -0.29
N LEU A 194 10.22 -23.01 0.45
CA LEU A 194 11.24 -22.05 0.09
C LEU A 194 12.50 -22.27 0.93
N PRO A 195 13.70 -21.95 0.43
CA PRO A 195 14.94 -21.98 1.20
C PRO A 195 15.03 -20.76 2.13
N VAL A 196 14.04 -20.62 3.05
CA VAL A 196 14.00 -19.52 4.01
C VAL A 196 15.00 -19.74 5.12
N ILE A 197 15.94 -18.80 5.28
CA ILE A 197 16.98 -18.83 6.33
C ILE A 197 16.70 -17.79 7.44
N GLU A 198 15.88 -16.79 7.15
CA GLU A 198 15.53 -15.73 8.09
C GLU A 198 14.06 -15.35 7.96
N ARG A 199 13.44 -14.99 9.09
CA ARG A 199 12.07 -14.49 9.13
C ARG A 199 12.04 -13.16 9.88
N ILE A 200 11.41 -12.15 9.27
CA ILE A 200 11.21 -10.83 9.86
C ILE A 200 9.71 -10.61 10.02
N GLU A 201 9.29 -10.26 11.23
CA GLU A 201 7.91 -9.85 11.50
C GLU A 201 7.74 -8.37 11.24
N ALA A 202 6.63 -7.98 10.59
CA ALA A 202 6.22 -6.61 10.43
C ALA A 202 4.70 -6.49 10.35
N GLY A 203 4.17 -5.34 10.80
CA GLY A 203 2.76 -4.97 10.64
C GLY A 203 2.48 -4.33 9.27
N SER A 204 1.21 -4.13 8.94
CA SER A 204 0.72 -3.28 7.86
C SER A 204 1.39 -3.50 6.50
N SER A 205 1.29 -2.53 5.61
CA SER A 205 1.94 -2.48 4.28
C SER A 205 3.46 -2.30 4.32
N LEU A 206 4.06 -2.11 5.52
CA LEU A 206 5.53 -2.08 5.72
C LEU A 206 6.24 -3.28 5.11
N LYS A 207 5.56 -4.44 5.01
CA LYS A 207 6.13 -5.65 4.42
C LYS A 207 6.48 -5.47 2.94
N PHE A 208 5.65 -4.79 2.17
CA PHE A 208 5.99 -4.45 0.78
C PHE A 208 7.20 -3.51 0.70
N CYS A 209 7.24 -2.51 1.59
CA CYS A 209 8.30 -1.52 1.63
C CYS A 209 9.66 -2.16 1.97
N LYS A 210 9.70 -3.09 2.93
CA LYS A 210 10.93 -3.81 3.29
C LYS A 210 11.44 -4.70 2.14
N VAL A 211 10.55 -5.33 1.36
CA VAL A 211 10.94 -6.04 0.14
C VAL A 211 11.45 -5.05 -0.91
N ALA A 212 10.77 -3.92 -1.10
CA ALA A 212 11.19 -2.87 -2.04
C ALA A 212 12.55 -2.26 -1.71
N GLU A 213 12.94 -2.21 -0.42
CA GLU A 213 14.26 -1.75 0.03
C GLU A 213 15.37 -2.81 -0.10
N GLY A 214 15.03 -4.06 -0.48
CA GLY A 214 15.97 -5.17 -0.49
C GLY A 214 16.36 -5.68 0.90
N LEU A 215 15.56 -5.37 1.94
CA LEU A 215 15.77 -5.86 3.31
C LEU A 215 15.20 -7.27 3.51
N ALA A 216 14.29 -7.67 2.63
CA ALA A 216 13.73 -9.02 2.57
C ALA A 216 13.47 -9.40 1.11
N ASP A 217 13.19 -10.69 0.87
CA ASP A 217 13.09 -11.25 -0.47
C ASP A 217 11.67 -11.59 -0.86
N VAL A 218 10.85 -12.02 0.12
CA VAL A 218 9.51 -12.56 -0.14
C VAL A 218 8.54 -12.20 0.99
N TYR A 219 7.32 -11.83 0.62
CA TYR A 219 6.20 -11.63 1.54
C TYR A 219 4.96 -12.39 1.05
N PRO A 220 4.69 -13.60 1.56
CA PRO A 220 3.46 -14.34 1.29
C PRO A 220 2.33 -13.90 2.20
N ARG A 221 1.13 -13.78 1.64
CA ARG A 221 -0.11 -13.48 2.37
C ARG A 221 -1.24 -14.38 1.90
N PHE A 222 -1.64 -15.34 2.75
CA PHE A 222 -2.73 -16.28 2.48
C PHE A 222 -3.98 -15.97 3.31
N GLY A 223 -3.89 -15.03 4.25
CA GLY A 223 -5.06 -14.48 4.96
C GLY A 223 -5.74 -13.37 4.14
N PRO A 224 -6.99 -13.04 4.46
CA PRO A 224 -7.74 -12.01 3.75
C PRO A 224 -7.08 -10.63 3.87
N THR A 225 -7.18 -9.84 2.79
CA THR A 225 -6.85 -8.41 2.72
C THR A 225 -7.80 -7.74 1.74
N MET A 226 -7.85 -6.42 1.82
CA MET A 226 -8.58 -5.62 0.84
C MET A 226 -7.60 -5.03 -0.19
N GLU A 227 -8.11 -4.53 -1.30
CA GLU A 227 -7.27 -3.91 -2.34
C GLU A 227 -6.54 -2.67 -1.85
N TRP A 228 -7.17 -1.87 -0.97
CA TRP A 228 -6.55 -0.66 -0.40
C TRP A 228 -5.39 -0.97 0.56
N ASP A 229 -5.36 -2.15 1.22
CA ASP A 229 -4.23 -2.61 2.06
C ASP A 229 -2.96 -2.87 1.22
N THR A 230 -3.10 -3.10 -0.09
CA THR A 230 -2.02 -3.64 -0.93
C THR A 230 -1.59 -2.72 -2.06
N ALA A 231 -2.49 -1.89 -2.59
CA ALA A 231 -2.27 -1.11 -3.81
C ALA A 231 -1.05 -0.18 -3.74
N ALA A 232 -0.92 0.56 -2.65
CA ALA A 232 0.21 1.48 -2.44
C ALA A 232 1.54 0.72 -2.32
N GLY A 233 1.55 -0.33 -1.48
CA GLY A 233 2.73 -1.16 -1.27
C GLY A 233 3.18 -1.91 -2.54
N ASP A 234 2.24 -2.45 -3.32
CA ASP A 234 2.52 -3.08 -4.62
C ASP A 234 3.09 -2.07 -5.62
N ALA A 235 2.56 -0.83 -5.67
CA ALA A 235 3.10 0.23 -6.52
C ALA A 235 4.55 0.57 -6.15
N VAL A 236 4.85 0.71 -4.87
CA VAL A 236 6.22 0.96 -4.37
C VAL A 236 7.15 -0.20 -4.72
N LEU A 237 6.70 -1.44 -4.51
CA LEU A 237 7.49 -2.64 -4.82
C LEU A 237 7.77 -2.77 -6.32
N ARG A 238 6.78 -2.54 -7.19
CA ARG A 238 6.95 -2.54 -8.66
C ARG A 238 7.94 -1.47 -9.11
N ALA A 239 7.83 -0.28 -8.56
CA ALA A 239 8.76 0.82 -8.86
C ALA A 239 10.19 0.51 -8.40
N ALA A 240 10.37 -0.39 -7.43
CA ALA A 240 11.66 -0.90 -6.96
C ALA A 240 12.16 -2.13 -7.74
N GLY A 241 11.38 -2.67 -8.70
CA GLY A 241 11.75 -3.82 -9.53
C GLY A 241 11.20 -5.17 -9.08
N GLY A 242 10.45 -5.22 -7.97
CA GLY A 242 9.75 -6.42 -7.52
C GLY A 242 8.38 -6.58 -8.17
N LEU A 243 7.61 -7.60 -7.75
CA LEU A 243 6.26 -7.86 -8.27
C LEU A 243 5.44 -8.65 -7.26
N VAL A 244 4.13 -8.40 -7.25
CA VAL A 244 3.16 -9.17 -6.48
C VAL A 244 2.41 -10.10 -7.41
N PHE A 245 2.33 -11.38 -7.05
CA PHE A 245 1.64 -12.42 -7.80
C PHE A 245 0.44 -12.96 -7.02
N ASP A 246 -0.64 -13.30 -7.74
CA ASP A 246 -1.76 -14.08 -7.22
C ASP A 246 -1.38 -15.57 -7.04
N ALA A 247 -2.27 -16.37 -6.47
CA ALA A 247 -2.04 -17.81 -6.26
C ALA A 247 -1.89 -18.63 -7.57
N ALA A 248 -2.22 -18.05 -8.72
CA ALA A 248 -2.04 -18.67 -10.03
C ALA A 248 -0.76 -18.21 -10.75
N GLY A 249 0.11 -17.45 -10.06
CA GLY A 249 1.36 -16.95 -10.63
C GLY A 249 1.19 -15.80 -11.61
N ARG A 250 0.06 -15.14 -11.61
CA ARG A 250 -0.20 -13.95 -12.44
C ARG A 250 0.02 -12.69 -11.62
N PRO A 251 0.46 -11.57 -12.22
CA PRO A 251 0.52 -10.30 -11.53
C PRO A 251 -0.80 -9.96 -10.85
N LEU A 252 -0.75 -9.55 -9.58
CA LEU A 252 -1.93 -9.17 -8.82
C LEU A 252 -2.67 -8.03 -9.51
N ARG A 253 -3.99 -8.15 -9.61
CA ARG A 253 -4.86 -7.18 -10.29
C ARG A 253 -5.83 -6.54 -9.29
N TYR A 254 -6.29 -5.34 -9.65
CA TYR A 254 -7.12 -4.48 -8.83
C TYR A 254 -8.43 -4.10 -9.56
N GLY A 255 -9.42 -3.62 -8.80
CA GLY A 255 -10.74 -3.28 -9.33
C GLY A 255 -11.71 -4.46 -9.31
N LYS A 256 -11.58 -5.38 -8.36
CA LYS A 256 -12.41 -6.60 -8.20
C LYS A 256 -13.77 -6.28 -7.55
N THR A 257 -14.62 -5.52 -8.25
CA THR A 257 -15.95 -5.14 -7.76
C THR A 257 -16.83 -6.33 -7.38
N GLU A 258 -16.76 -7.42 -8.14
CA GLU A 258 -17.52 -8.66 -7.87
C GLU A 258 -17.07 -9.38 -6.60
N ALA A 259 -15.83 -9.16 -6.18
CA ALA A 259 -15.27 -9.68 -4.94
C ALA A 259 -15.30 -8.65 -3.80
N GLU A 260 -16.07 -7.57 -3.95
CA GLU A 260 -16.12 -6.48 -2.96
C GLU A 260 -14.71 -5.96 -2.61
N PHE A 261 -13.84 -5.87 -3.60
CA PHE A 261 -12.42 -5.45 -3.48
C PHE A 261 -11.55 -6.32 -2.58
N ARG A 262 -11.94 -7.58 -2.34
CA ARG A 262 -11.13 -8.54 -1.58
C ARG A 262 -10.02 -9.11 -2.44
N ASN A 263 -8.84 -9.24 -1.86
CA ASN A 263 -7.74 -10.00 -2.43
C ASN A 263 -7.86 -11.48 -2.06
N GLY A 264 -7.57 -12.35 -3.02
CA GLY A 264 -7.17 -13.72 -2.73
C GLY A 264 -5.75 -13.80 -2.16
N PRO A 265 -5.22 -15.01 -1.94
CA PRO A 265 -3.84 -15.22 -1.57
C PRO A 265 -2.89 -14.56 -2.59
N PHE A 266 -1.78 -14.00 -2.10
CA PHE A 266 -0.75 -13.41 -2.94
C PHE A 266 0.65 -13.61 -2.35
N VAL A 267 1.66 -13.43 -3.19
CA VAL A 267 3.07 -13.42 -2.78
C VAL A 267 3.78 -12.24 -3.43
N ALA A 268 4.36 -11.37 -2.61
CA ALA A 268 5.22 -10.28 -3.07
C ALA A 268 6.67 -10.76 -3.12
N TRP A 269 7.33 -10.58 -4.26
CA TRP A 269 8.71 -10.98 -4.50
C TRP A 269 9.58 -9.78 -4.85
N GLY A 270 10.76 -9.71 -4.22
CA GLY A 270 11.80 -8.75 -4.59
C GLY A 270 12.42 -9.10 -5.95
N ASP A 271 12.69 -10.38 -6.19
CA ASP A 271 13.13 -10.89 -7.49
C ASP A 271 12.00 -11.69 -8.15
N PRO A 272 11.31 -11.14 -9.14
CA PRO A 272 10.25 -11.87 -9.85
C PRO A 272 10.70 -13.13 -10.57
N LYS A 273 12.00 -13.27 -10.87
CA LYS A 273 12.55 -14.46 -11.53
C LYS A 273 12.71 -15.65 -10.58
N ALA A 274 12.78 -15.38 -9.28
CA ALA A 274 12.86 -16.41 -8.24
C ALA A 274 11.47 -16.88 -7.77
N ALA A 275 10.38 -16.29 -8.30
CA ALA A 275 9.03 -16.60 -7.84
C ALA A 275 8.63 -18.05 -8.12
N ILE A 276 8.05 -18.70 -7.10
CA ILE A 276 7.36 -20.00 -7.23
C ILE A 276 5.90 -19.86 -6.77
N PHE A 277 5.04 -20.80 -7.19
CA PHE A 277 3.58 -20.76 -7.00
C PHE A 277 3.02 -22.08 -6.50
#